data_5bcd865e55de2a79d98e693c20e9f568
#
_entry.id   5bcd865e55de2a79d98e693c20e9f568
#
_cell.length_a   1.000
_cell.length_b   1.000
_cell.length_c   1.000
_cell.angle_alpha   90.00
_cell.angle_beta   90.00
_cell.angle_gamma   90.00
#
_symmetry.space_group_name_H-M   'P 1'
#
loop_
_entity.id
_entity.type
_entity.pdbx_description
1 polymer ?
#
loop_
_entity_poly.entity_id
_entity_poly.type
_entity_poly.pdbx_seq_one_letter_code
_entity_poly.pdbx_strand_id
1 'polypeptide(L)'
;MLNICGPETHSWTRIREALPCRVIAALLGAAVVCPAQMPPGVKEVTVYNRPAVQVENDQLEVAIVKQGGSMLRIRIKGDAQGISPFGNPELVPTVPDNRKLMGPMVGHFVCVDGFGPPSKEEAAAGLAMHGEAYLQPWKLASTEQQGGITTVKFAVDLPKFQETFTRSLQMVQGESVIYIESELASQTAFDRTANWGEHPFLFPPFLERDNTVIDISGTRSKTRTYPSNTRPGTLLAQSTEFTWPNAPAAGGGTFDMRATPGGVNGMGHTTTLMDSGSLAWVTVLNKARHYLLGYVFRRDEYPWVQNYMQYPASDWIGRGVEFATQPFDLPHREMVELNRMFDAPVYRWLTAKSKIGTRFLLFYVKSPDGMTRVDEVRLDNGKLIVEDRAAAKTITLAASLPL
;
A
#
# COMPACT_ATOMS: atom_id res chain seq x y z
N MET A 1 12.86 78.67 15.49
CA MET A 1 14.13 79.38 15.24
C MET A 1 14.89 78.53 14.26
N LEU A 2 14.89 78.90 12.95
CA LEU A 2 15.95 79.55 12.23
C LEU A 2 17.27 78.76 12.29
N ASN A 3 17.89 78.30 11.21
CA ASN A 3 18.26 78.91 9.93
C ASN A 3 18.70 77.82 8.91
N ILE A 4 18.26 77.84 7.78
CA ILE A 4 18.66 78.12 6.40
C ILE A 4 20.17 78.33 6.19
N CYS A 5 20.79 77.50 5.32
CA CYS A 5 21.85 77.91 4.43
C CYS A 5 21.90 77.00 3.20
N GLY A 6 22.03 77.67 2.09
CA GLY A 6 21.72 77.23 0.75
C GLY A 6 22.92 76.68 -0.05
N PRO A 7 22.83 76.60 -1.39
CA PRO A 7 23.56 75.64 -2.21
C PRO A 7 24.87 76.19 -2.80
N GLU A 8 25.88 75.30 -2.88
CA GLU A 8 27.04 75.55 -3.73
C GLU A 8 27.01 74.73 -5.01
N THR A 9 26.99 75.34 -6.09
CA THR A 9 27.12 74.84 -7.45
C THR A 9 28.60 74.65 -7.80
N HIS A 10 28.97 73.45 -8.17
CA HIS A 10 30.21 73.22 -8.93
C HIS A 10 29.89 72.48 -10.23
N SER A 11 30.15 73.23 -11.31
CA SER A 11 30.17 72.80 -12.67
C SER A 11 31.41 71.98 -12.98
N TRP A 12 31.24 70.77 -13.50
CA TRP A 12 32.27 70.00 -14.17
C TRP A 12 31.90 69.64 -15.58
N THR A 13 32.77 69.97 -16.47
CA THR A 13 32.76 69.87 -17.89
C THR A 13 32.68 68.43 -18.42
N ARG A 14 31.93 68.27 -19.48
CA ARG A 14 31.78 66.99 -20.21
C ARG A 14 33.06 66.62 -20.95
N ILE A 15 33.57 65.44 -20.74
CA ILE A 15 34.42 64.72 -21.69
C ILE A 15 33.62 63.50 -22.17
N ARG A 16 33.25 63.54 -23.46
CA ARG A 16 32.65 62.39 -24.14
C ARG A 16 33.78 61.54 -24.71
N GLU A 17 34.00 60.35 -24.11
CA GLU A 17 34.70 59.28 -24.80
C GLU A 17 33.70 58.22 -25.20
N ALA A 18 33.62 57.96 -26.50
CA ALA A 18 32.78 56.94 -27.09
C ALA A 18 33.48 55.59 -26.98
N LEU A 19 32.93 54.69 -26.19
CA LEU A 19 33.30 53.27 -26.16
C LEU A 19 32.40 52.49 -27.17
N PRO A 20 32.96 51.57 -27.94
CA PRO A 20 32.19 50.84 -28.93
C PRO A 20 31.30 49.77 -28.23
N CYS A 21 30.01 49.82 -28.55
CA CYS A 21 29.02 48.81 -28.17
C CYS A 21 29.39 47.44 -28.77
N ARG A 22 29.97 46.55 -27.98
CA ARG A 22 30.06 45.12 -28.30
C ARG A 22 28.72 44.48 -27.98
N VAL A 23 27.95 44.18 -29.00
CA VAL A 23 26.78 43.35 -28.91
C VAL A 23 27.22 41.94 -28.56
N ILE A 24 27.07 41.53 -27.31
CA ILE A 24 27.18 40.12 -26.90
C ILE A 24 25.84 39.49 -27.26
N ALA A 25 25.78 38.78 -28.37
CA ALA A 25 24.67 37.87 -28.67
C ALA A 25 24.70 36.71 -27.70
N ALA A 26 23.89 36.77 -26.66
CA ALA A 26 23.64 35.61 -25.77
C ALA A 26 22.83 34.59 -26.59
N LEU A 27 23.49 33.54 -27.04
CA LEU A 27 22.83 32.33 -27.55
C LEU A 27 22.15 31.65 -26.35
N LEU A 28 20.86 31.95 -26.16
CA LEU A 28 19.97 31.14 -25.32
C LEU A 28 19.82 29.77 -26.01
N GLY A 29 20.70 28.86 -25.70
CA GLY A 29 20.50 27.43 -26.00
C GLY A 29 19.28 26.96 -25.27
N ALA A 30 18.14 26.84 -25.91
CA ALA A 30 17.03 26.07 -25.42
C ALA A 30 17.51 24.61 -25.26
N ALA A 31 17.82 24.20 -24.04
CA ALA A 31 18.02 22.80 -23.73
C ALA A 31 16.70 22.09 -24.03
N VAL A 32 16.67 21.39 -25.17
CA VAL A 32 15.61 20.42 -25.45
C VAL A 32 15.74 19.34 -24.38
N VAL A 33 14.91 19.44 -23.34
CA VAL A 33 14.77 18.35 -22.36
C VAL A 33 14.06 17.23 -23.13
N CYS A 34 14.85 16.34 -23.75
CA CYS A 34 14.32 15.06 -24.21
C CYS A 34 13.70 14.38 -23.00
N PRO A 35 12.44 13.92 -23.05
CA PRO A 35 11.91 13.09 -22.00
C PRO A 35 12.83 11.87 -21.87
N ALA A 36 13.32 11.65 -20.65
CA ALA A 36 14.21 10.51 -20.40
C ALA A 36 13.47 9.24 -20.82
N GLN A 37 14.06 8.50 -21.74
CA GLN A 37 13.48 7.25 -22.23
C GLN A 37 13.41 6.26 -21.05
N MET A 38 12.21 5.71 -20.80
CA MET A 38 12.04 4.71 -19.74
C MET A 38 12.92 3.50 -20.01
N PRO A 39 13.56 2.93 -18.97
CA PRO A 39 14.39 1.74 -19.13
C PRO A 39 13.55 0.54 -19.59
N PRO A 40 14.18 -0.49 -20.19
CA PRO A 40 13.51 -1.75 -20.48
C PRO A 40 12.73 -2.29 -19.27
N GLY A 41 11.52 -2.82 -19.50
CA GLY A 41 10.67 -3.31 -18.43
C GLY A 41 9.85 -2.23 -17.69
N VAL A 42 9.96 -0.95 -18.08
CA VAL A 42 9.10 0.13 -17.57
C VAL A 42 8.40 0.82 -18.74
N LYS A 43 7.07 0.95 -18.66
CA LYS A 43 6.28 1.62 -19.69
C LYS A 43 5.01 2.24 -19.13
N GLU A 44 4.53 3.31 -19.76
CA GLU A 44 3.20 3.83 -19.50
C GLU A 44 2.14 2.95 -20.18
N VAL A 45 1.08 2.67 -19.45
CA VAL A 45 -0.02 1.82 -19.93
C VAL A 45 -1.36 2.36 -19.44
N THR A 46 -2.44 1.85 -20.00
CA THR A 46 -3.79 2.03 -19.45
C THR A 46 -4.29 0.68 -18.95
N VAL A 47 -4.67 0.61 -17.67
CA VAL A 47 -5.21 -0.59 -17.05
C VAL A 47 -6.60 -0.27 -16.51
N TYR A 48 -7.62 -0.96 -17.00
CA TYR A 48 -9.03 -0.73 -16.64
C TYR A 48 -9.40 0.77 -16.71
N ASN A 49 -9.12 1.38 -17.87
CA ASN A 49 -9.34 2.81 -18.15
C ASN A 49 -8.58 3.79 -17.23
N ARG A 50 -7.56 3.33 -16.51
CA ARG A 50 -6.75 4.17 -15.60
C ARG A 50 -5.31 4.27 -16.11
N PRO A 51 -4.76 5.50 -16.27
CA PRO A 51 -3.34 5.68 -16.59
C PRO A 51 -2.46 5.05 -15.50
N ALA A 52 -1.48 4.26 -15.91
CA ALA A 52 -0.61 3.51 -15.02
C ALA A 52 0.82 3.44 -15.57
N VAL A 53 1.75 3.11 -14.69
CA VAL A 53 3.10 2.68 -15.03
C VAL A 53 3.18 1.18 -14.81
N GLN A 54 3.51 0.42 -15.85
CA GLN A 54 3.81 -1.00 -15.74
C GLN A 54 5.30 -1.18 -15.54
N VAL A 55 5.64 -2.03 -14.57
CA VAL A 55 7.01 -2.49 -14.31
C VAL A 55 7.02 -4.01 -14.46
N GLU A 56 8.02 -4.54 -15.16
CA GLU A 56 8.09 -5.96 -15.43
C GLU A 56 9.53 -6.48 -15.46
N ASN A 57 9.69 -7.73 -15.06
CA ASN A 57 10.87 -8.55 -15.33
C ASN A 57 10.45 -9.76 -16.18
N ASP A 58 11.26 -10.82 -16.21
CA ASP A 58 10.95 -12.06 -16.94
C ASP A 58 9.92 -12.97 -16.23
N GLN A 59 9.62 -12.72 -14.94
CA GLN A 59 8.70 -13.51 -14.12
C GLN A 59 7.33 -12.85 -13.90
N LEU A 60 7.33 -11.55 -13.61
CA LEU A 60 6.14 -10.81 -13.19
C LEU A 60 5.97 -9.50 -13.98
N GLU A 61 4.72 -9.06 -14.11
CA GLU A 61 4.38 -7.68 -14.43
C GLU A 61 3.48 -7.09 -13.33
N VAL A 62 3.72 -5.85 -12.96
CA VAL A 62 2.87 -5.09 -12.04
C VAL A 62 2.52 -3.74 -12.64
N ALA A 63 1.27 -3.31 -12.51
CA ALA A 63 0.81 -2.00 -12.96
C ALA A 63 0.36 -1.14 -11.79
N ILE A 64 0.98 0.03 -11.65
CA ILE A 64 0.73 1.03 -10.61
C ILE A 64 -0.02 2.19 -11.25
N VAL A 65 -1.24 2.47 -10.79
CA VAL A 65 -2.03 3.58 -11.31
C VAL A 65 -1.50 4.92 -10.83
N LYS A 66 -1.49 5.93 -11.72
CA LYS A 66 -0.99 7.27 -11.40
C LYS A 66 -1.88 7.98 -10.37
N GLN A 67 -3.19 7.76 -10.40
CA GLN A 67 -4.10 8.27 -9.39
C GLN A 67 -4.14 7.33 -8.19
N GLY A 68 -3.62 7.76 -7.05
CA GLY A 68 -3.63 7.01 -5.79
C GLY A 68 -2.50 6.00 -5.60
N GLY A 69 -1.62 5.78 -6.59
CA GLY A 69 -0.44 4.94 -6.46
C GLY A 69 -0.71 3.44 -6.20
N SER A 70 -1.93 2.99 -6.41
CA SER A 70 -2.33 1.59 -6.15
C SER A 70 -1.68 0.62 -7.14
N MET A 71 -1.20 -0.51 -6.66
CA MET A 71 -0.88 -1.68 -7.50
C MET A 71 -2.21 -2.32 -7.91
N LEU A 72 -2.68 -1.98 -9.12
CA LEU A 72 -4.02 -2.39 -9.59
C LEU A 72 -4.00 -3.79 -10.22
N ARG A 73 -2.89 -4.19 -10.81
CA ARG A 73 -2.75 -5.48 -11.47
C ARG A 73 -1.34 -6.05 -11.24
N ILE A 74 -1.28 -7.32 -10.89
CA ILE A 74 -0.06 -8.12 -10.93
C ILE A 74 -0.37 -9.41 -11.71
N ARG A 75 0.59 -9.87 -12.54
CA ARG A 75 0.44 -11.10 -13.33
C ARG A 75 1.76 -11.85 -13.41
N ILE A 76 1.65 -13.17 -13.51
CA ILE A 76 2.78 -14.04 -13.82
C ILE A 76 2.98 -14.00 -15.34
N LYS A 77 4.19 -13.75 -15.79
CA LYS A 77 4.54 -13.72 -17.23
C LYS A 77 4.33 -15.09 -17.85
N GLY A 78 3.72 -15.11 -19.04
CA GLY A 78 3.45 -16.37 -19.76
C GLY A 78 2.30 -17.21 -19.21
N ASP A 79 1.64 -16.78 -18.12
CA ASP A 79 0.48 -17.47 -17.60
C ASP A 79 -0.78 -17.18 -18.44
N ALA A 80 -1.31 -18.23 -19.08
CA ALA A 80 -2.46 -18.11 -19.97
C ALA A 80 -3.77 -17.67 -19.26
N GLN A 81 -3.90 -17.94 -17.97
CA GLN A 81 -5.06 -17.49 -17.19
C GLN A 81 -5.01 -15.98 -16.89
N GLY A 82 -3.81 -15.41 -16.75
CA GLY A 82 -3.60 -13.98 -16.54
C GLY A 82 -4.34 -13.38 -15.33
N ILE A 83 -4.60 -14.20 -14.30
CA ILE A 83 -5.35 -13.79 -13.11
C ILE A 83 -4.52 -12.83 -12.27
N SER A 84 -5.17 -11.74 -11.83
CA SER A 84 -4.63 -10.82 -10.83
C SER A 84 -5.41 -10.98 -9.52
N PRO A 85 -4.75 -11.01 -8.37
CA PRO A 85 -5.43 -11.10 -7.08
C PRO A 85 -6.14 -9.81 -6.67
N PHE A 86 -5.72 -8.68 -7.23
CA PHE A 86 -6.18 -7.36 -6.79
C PHE A 86 -7.57 -7.02 -7.32
N GLY A 87 -8.37 -6.41 -6.43
CA GLY A 87 -9.75 -6.09 -6.68
C GLY A 87 -9.95 -4.87 -7.57
N ASN A 88 -10.81 -5.04 -8.56
CA ASN A 88 -11.43 -3.93 -9.27
C ASN A 88 -12.93 -4.19 -9.42
N PRO A 89 -13.76 -3.58 -8.56
CA PRO A 89 -15.22 -3.75 -8.60
C PRO A 89 -15.86 -3.42 -9.95
N GLU A 90 -15.24 -2.55 -10.75
CA GLU A 90 -15.75 -2.17 -12.08
C GLU A 90 -15.79 -3.36 -13.07
N LEU A 91 -14.97 -4.39 -12.83
CA LEU A 91 -14.88 -5.56 -13.69
C LEU A 91 -15.91 -6.66 -13.38
N VAL A 92 -16.59 -6.55 -12.25
CA VAL A 92 -17.53 -7.59 -11.81
C VAL A 92 -18.96 -7.12 -12.08
N PRO A 93 -19.67 -7.71 -13.03
CA PRO A 93 -21.00 -7.25 -13.45
C PRO A 93 -22.04 -7.21 -12.31
N THR A 94 -21.93 -8.14 -11.36
CA THR A 94 -22.87 -8.29 -10.24
C THR A 94 -22.60 -7.34 -9.06
N VAL A 95 -21.51 -6.58 -9.09
CA VAL A 95 -21.24 -5.55 -8.08
C VAL A 95 -22.24 -4.40 -8.27
N PRO A 96 -22.98 -4.00 -7.23
CA PRO A 96 -23.89 -2.85 -7.29
C PRO A 96 -23.16 -1.56 -7.71
N ASP A 97 -23.80 -0.71 -8.51
CA ASP A 97 -23.18 0.49 -9.08
C ASP A 97 -22.62 1.45 -8.02
N ASN A 98 -23.29 1.58 -6.87
CA ASN A 98 -22.77 2.37 -5.74
C ASN A 98 -21.47 1.82 -5.13
N ARG A 99 -21.14 0.55 -5.40
CA ARG A 99 -19.86 -0.08 -5.02
C ARG A 99 -18.81 -0.01 -6.12
N LYS A 100 -19.23 0.05 -7.39
CA LYS A 100 -18.31 0.27 -8.52
C LYS A 100 -17.64 1.63 -8.45
N LEU A 101 -18.31 2.62 -7.88
CA LEU A 101 -17.82 3.98 -7.73
C LEU A 101 -16.83 4.17 -6.55
N MET A 102 -16.08 3.14 -6.15
CA MET A 102 -15.07 3.26 -5.09
C MET A 102 -13.89 4.18 -5.46
N GLY A 103 -13.94 4.78 -6.65
CA GLY A 103 -12.92 5.72 -7.10
C GLY A 103 -11.53 5.09 -7.14
N PRO A 104 -10.53 5.71 -6.52
CA PRO A 104 -9.16 5.19 -6.49
C PRO A 104 -8.90 4.09 -5.44
N MET A 105 -9.88 3.70 -4.60
CA MET A 105 -9.74 2.59 -3.65
C MET A 105 -9.86 1.25 -4.37
N VAL A 106 -8.85 0.87 -5.12
CA VAL A 106 -8.79 -0.36 -5.92
C VAL A 106 -7.44 -1.04 -5.77
N GLY A 107 -7.40 -2.34 -5.90
CA GLY A 107 -6.16 -3.10 -5.88
C GLY A 107 -5.47 -3.10 -4.51
N HIS A 108 -4.16 -2.91 -4.50
CA HIS A 108 -3.38 -2.72 -3.28
C HIS A 108 -2.99 -1.24 -3.18
N PHE A 109 -3.69 -0.48 -2.36
CA PHE A 109 -3.43 0.92 -2.09
C PHE A 109 -2.83 1.14 -0.70
N VAL A 110 -2.35 2.34 -0.41
CA VAL A 110 -1.77 2.70 0.88
C VAL A 110 -2.65 3.70 1.61
N CYS A 111 -2.81 3.48 2.91
CA CYS A 111 -3.47 4.36 3.85
C CYS A 111 -2.40 5.10 4.67
N VAL A 112 -2.39 6.43 4.63
CA VAL A 112 -1.45 7.25 5.40
C VAL A 112 -2.25 8.28 6.19
N ASP A 113 -2.03 8.31 7.51
CA ASP A 113 -2.71 9.16 8.49
C ASP A 113 -4.24 9.13 8.44
N GLY A 114 -4.73 7.97 8.09
CA GLY A 114 -6.13 7.62 8.06
C GLY A 114 -6.25 6.18 7.61
N PHE A 115 -6.80 5.34 8.47
CA PHE A 115 -7.07 3.94 8.15
C PHE A 115 -8.50 3.64 8.60
N GLY A 116 -9.43 3.58 7.65
CA GLY A 116 -10.86 3.56 7.92
C GLY A 116 -11.51 4.96 7.88
N PRO A 117 -12.73 5.09 8.40
CA PRO A 117 -13.45 6.36 8.39
C PRO A 117 -12.81 7.38 9.34
N PRO A 118 -12.74 8.66 8.96
CA PRO A 118 -12.33 9.72 9.87
C PRO A 118 -13.39 9.99 10.95
N SER A 119 -12.99 10.57 12.08
CA SER A 119 -13.94 11.16 13.05
C SER A 119 -14.68 12.34 12.42
N LYS A 120 -15.70 12.85 13.12
CA LYS A 120 -16.43 14.05 12.64
C LYS A 120 -15.51 15.26 12.52
N GLU A 121 -14.60 15.44 13.47
CA GLU A 121 -13.62 16.52 13.50
C GLU A 121 -12.57 16.38 12.40
N GLU A 122 -12.05 15.17 12.20
CA GLU A 122 -11.14 14.85 11.12
C GLU A 122 -11.78 15.05 9.74
N ALA A 123 -13.03 14.63 9.57
CA ALA A 123 -13.80 14.87 8.34
C ALA A 123 -14.05 16.37 8.11
N ALA A 124 -14.36 17.13 9.17
CA ALA A 124 -14.52 18.59 9.09
C ALA A 124 -13.20 19.30 8.72
N ALA A 125 -12.05 18.74 9.12
CA ALA A 125 -10.73 19.17 8.68
C ALA A 125 -10.40 18.74 7.25
N GLY A 126 -11.29 17.99 6.59
CA GLY A 126 -11.17 17.56 5.19
C GLY A 126 -10.43 16.25 5.01
N LEU A 127 -10.29 15.44 6.05
CA LEU A 127 -9.72 14.09 5.91
C LEU A 127 -10.76 13.15 5.30
N ALA A 128 -10.28 12.29 4.43
CA ALA A 128 -11.09 11.25 3.79
C ALA A 128 -10.93 9.91 4.51
N MET A 129 -11.83 8.97 4.21
CA MET A 129 -11.66 7.57 4.56
C MET A 129 -10.29 7.07 4.04
N HIS A 130 -9.54 6.35 4.85
CA HIS A 130 -8.20 5.83 4.52
C HIS A 130 -7.12 6.89 4.23
N GLY A 131 -7.32 8.12 4.69
CA GLY A 131 -6.36 9.21 4.52
C GLY A 131 -6.38 9.84 3.13
N GLU A 132 -5.31 10.53 2.74
CA GLU A 132 -5.29 11.29 1.49
C GLU A 132 -4.39 10.70 0.38
N ALA A 133 -3.49 9.76 0.72
CA ALA A 133 -2.50 9.27 -0.23
C ALA A 133 -3.10 8.63 -1.49
N TYR A 134 -4.16 7.84 -1.33
CA TYR A 134 -4.83 7.18 -2.46
C TYR A 134 -5.70 8.14 -3.31
N LEU A 135 -5.95 9.35 -2.83
CA LEU A 135 -6.73 10.38 -3.53
C LEU A 135 -5.84 11.31 -4.39
N GLN A 136 -4.54 11.34 -4.13
CA GLN A 136 -3.63 12.24 -4.81
C GLN A 136 -3.06 11.65 -6.10
N PRO A 137 -2.69 12.49 -7.08
CA PRO A 137 -1.94 12.03 -8.24
C PRO A 137 -0.48 11.76 -7.83
N TRP A 138 -0.03 10.53 -8.04
CA TRP A 138 1.35 10.13 -7.79
C TRP A 138 2.23 10.41 -9.01
N LYS A 139 3.40 10.96 -8.76
CA LYS A 139 4.39 11.27 -9.79
C LYS A 139 5.42 10.15 -9.86
N LEU A 140 5.73 9.68 -11.07
CA LEU A 140 6.92 8.87 -11.30
C LEU A 140 8.14 9.77 -11.13
N ALA A 141 8.85 9.61 -10.01
CA ALA A 141 9.98 10.47 -9.64
C ALA A 141 11.27 10.05 -10.32
N SER A 142 11.52 8.75 -10.44
CA SER A 142 12.67 8.20 -11.15
C SER A 142 12.44 6.77 -11.61
N THR A 143 13.23 6.37 -12.63
CA THR A 143 13.35 5.00 -13.09
C THR A 143 14.83 4.69 -13.31
N GLU A 144 15.26 3.52 -12.90
CA GLU A 144 16.65 3.08 -13.03
C GLU A 144 16.68 1.59 -13.38
N GLN A 145 17.66 1.18 -14.17
CA GLN A 145 17.98 -0.23 -14.40
C GLN A 145 19.48 -0.43 -14.29
N GLN A 146 19.90 -1.24 -13.32
CA GLN A 146 21.30 -1.55 -13.08
C GLN A 146 21.47 -2.99 -12.59
N GLY A 147 22.42 -3.73 -13.16
CA GLY A 147 22.78 -5.08 -12.69
C GLY A 147 21.63 -6.09 -12.71
N GLY A 148 20.67 -5.96 -13.64
CA GLY A 148 19.48 -6.81 -13.71
C GLY A 148 18.36 -6.42 -12.73
N ILE A 149 18.51 -5.29 -12.04
CA ILE A 149 17.50 -4.75 -11.14
C ILE A 149 16.83 -3.55 -11.81
N THR A 150 15.51 -3.58 -11.91
CA THR A 150 14.69 -2.45 -12.34
C THR A 150 14.09 -1.79 -11.11
N THR A 151 14.36 -0.51 -10.91
CA THR A 151 13.83 0.30 -9.81
C THR A 151 12.94 1.41 -10.36
N VAL A 152 11.75 1.56 -9.82
CA VAL A 152 10.87 2.71 -10.07
C VAL A 152 10.53 3.38 -8.76
N LYS A 153 10.57 4.71 -8.73
CA LYS A 153 10.23 5.51 -7.55
C LYS A 153 9.08 6.44 -7.86
N PHE A 154 8.08 6.40 -7.00
CA PHE A 154 6.95 7.32 -7.02
C PHE A 154 7.01 8.27 -5.83
N ALA A 155 6.41 9.44 -5.98
CA ALA A 155 6.27 10.43 -4.91
C ALA A 155 4.88 11.06 -4.96
N VAL A 156 4.36 11.41 -3.79
CA VAL A 156 3.09 12.13 -3.62
C VAL A 156 3.18 13.07 -2.43
N ASP A 157 2.64 14.28 -2.61
CA ASP A 157 2.50 15.25 -1.54
C ASP A 157 1.16 15.05 -0.83
N LEU A 158 1.19 15.08 0.50
CA LEU A 158 0.05 14.92 1.41
C LEU A 158 -0.19 16.25 2.14
N PRO A 159 -0.94 17.19 1.53
CA PRO A 159 -1.02 18.56 2.01
C PRO A 159 -1.75 18.72 3.36
N LYS A 160 -2.68 17.82 3.71
CA LYS A 160 -3.43 17.91 4.97
C LYS A 160 -2.53 17.75 6.18
N PHE A 161 -1.61 16.78 6.12
CA PHE A 161 -0.64 16.51 7.18
C PHE A 161 0.71 17.18 6.94
N GLN A 162 0.90 17.89 5.83
CA GLN A 162 2.17 18.51 5.43
C GLN A 162 3.30 17.48 5.38
N GLU A 163 3.12 16.49 4.52
CA GLU A 163 4.03 15.36 4.34
C GLU A 163 4.30 15.09 2.88
N THR A 164 5.37 14.35 2.66
CA THR A 164 5.64 13.72 1.36
C THR A 164 5.79 12.21 1.58
N PHE A 165 5.06 11.44 0.79
CA PHE A 165 5.19 9.99 0.77
C PHE A 165 5.93 9.56 -0.51
N THR A 166 6.91 8.69 -0.36
CA THR A 166 7.62 8.09 -1.50
C THR A 166 7.55 6.57 -1.43
N ARG A 167 7.50 5.93 -2.61
CA ARG A 167 7.50 4.47 -2.73
C ARG A 167 8.41 4.04 -3.87
N SER A 168 9.33 3.13 -3.57
CA SER A 168 10.17 2.47 -4.55
C SER A 168 9.75 1.02 -4.72
N LEU A 169 9.67 0.55 -5.97
CA LEU A 169 9.52 -0.86 -6.31
C LEU A 169 10.79 -1.30 -7.02
N GLN A 170 11.33 -2.45 -6.60
CA GLN A 170 12.47 -3.08 -7.23
C GLN A 170 12.09 -4.49 -7.70
N MET A 171 12.41 -4.81 -8.94
CA MET A 171 12.23 -6.14 -9.54
C MET A 171 13.58 -6.64 -10.07
N VAL A 172 13.98 -7.81 -9.63
CA VAL A 172 15.23 -8.47 -10.05
C VAL A 172 14.90 -9.47 -11.14
N GLN A 173 15.74 -9.54 -12.19
CA GLN A 173 15.56 -10.54 -13.24
C GLN A 173 15.68 -11.96 -12.67
N GLY A 174 14.77 -12.84 -13.06
CA GLY A 174 14.68 -14.22 -12.55
C GLY A 174 13.92 -14.39 -11.24
N GLU A 175 13.47 -13.31 -10.58
CA GLU A 175 12.75 -13.40 -9.33
C GLU A 175 11.24 -13.17 -9.48
N SER A 176 10.44 -13.99 -8.78
CA SER A 176 8.97 -13.81 -8.63
C SER A 176 8.63 -13.02 -7.37
N VAL A 177 9.50 -12.10 -6.99
CA VAL A 177 9.42 -11.25 -5.79
C VAL A 177 9.54 -9.79 -6.21
N ILE A 178 8.75 -8.92 -5.59
CA ILE A 178 8.82 -7.47 -5.73
C ILE A 178 9.22 -6.91 -4.37
N TYR A 179 10.26 -6.10 -4.33
CA TYR A 179 10.71 -5.41 -3.12
C TYR A 179 10.12 -4.02 -3.10
N ILE A 180 9.45 -3.68 -2.01
CA ILE A 180 8.81 -2.37 -1.84
C ILE A 180 9.42 -1.69 -0.61
N GLU A 181 9.91 -0.47 -0.83
CA GLU A 181 10.36 0.43 0.22
C GLU A 181 9.55 1.71 0.14
N SER A 182 9.06 2.17 1.28
CA SER A 182 8.29 3.40 1.37
C SER A 182 8.80 4.29 2.49
N GLU A 183 8.66 5.60 2.32
CA GLU A 183 9.10 6.61 3.28
C GLU A 183 8.03 7.69 3.40
N LEU A 184 7.71 8.05 4.65
CA LEU A 184 6.86 9.18 5.00
C LEU A 184 7.74 10.26 5.65
N ALA A 185 7.83 11.42 5.03
CA ALA A 185 8.64 12.54 5.48
C ALA A 185 7.76 13.69 5.97
N SER A 186 7.95 14.10 7.22
CA SER A 186 7.25 15.22 7.84
C SER A 186 7.84 16.56 7.42
N GLN A 187 6.98 17.50 7.05
CA GLN A 187 7.33 18.90 6.82
C GLN A 187 6.94 19.81 7.99
N THR A 188 6.32 19.25 9.05
CA THR A 188 5.91 20.02 10.24
C THR A 188 7.09 20.33 11.16
N ALA A 189 6.94 21.35 12.00
CA ALA A 189 7.94 21.75 12.99
C ALA A 189 7.69 21.15 14.40
N PHE A 190 6.82 20.15 14.50
CA PHE A 190 6.47 19.49 15.75
C PHE A 190 6.35 17.97 15.54
N ASP A 191 6.57 17.23 16.61
CA ASP A 191 6.42 15.78 16.65
C ASP A 191 4.94 15.40 16.65
N ARG A 192 4.58 14.32 15.96
CA ARG A 192 3.23 13.79 15.94
C ARG A 192 3.20 12.27 15.82
N THR A 193 2.04 11.70 16.10
CA THR A 193 1.75 10.30 15.77
C THR A 193 1.38 10.19 14.30
N ALA A 194 1.75 9.08 13.67
CA ALA A 194 1.41 8.73 12.30
C ALA A 194 0.87 7.31 12.23
N ASN A 195 -0.15 7.11 11.41
CA ASN A 195 -0.70 5.80 11.10
C ASN A 195 -0.46 5.48 9.63
N TRP A 196 -0.11 4.22 9.37
CA TRP A 196 0.25 3.76 8.05
C TRP A 196 -0.16 2.30 7.86
N GLY A 197 -0.82 2.00 6.75
CA GLY A 197 -1.24 0.65 6.42
C GLY A 197 -1.22 0.37 4.93
N GLU A 198 -0.83 -0.82 4.59
CA GLU A 198 -0.94 -1.40 3.27
C GLU A 198 -2.31 -2.09 3.16
N HIS A 199 -3.06 -1.79 2.12
CA HIS A 199 -4.43 -2.25 1.97
C HIS A 199 -4.61 -3.12 0.70
N PRO A 200 -4.08 -4.35 0.66
CA PRO A 200 -4.40 -5.29 -0.40
C PRO A 200 -5.87 -5.67 -0.32
N PHE A 201 -6.62 -5.33 -1.38
CA PHE A 201 -8.01 -5.72 -1.51
C PHE A 201 -8.16 -6.78 -2.60
N LEU A 202 -8.57 -7.96 -2.19
CA LEU A 202 -8.67 -9.15 -3.02
C LEU A 202 -10.09 -9.32 -3.56
N PHE A 203 -10.18 -9.81 -4.80
CA PHE A 203 -11.45 -9.89 -5.53
C PHE A 203 -11.50 -11.09 -6.50
N PRO A 204 -12.68 -11.53 -6.97
CA PRO A 204 -12.76 -12.50 -8.06
C PRO A 204 -12.06 -12.03 -9.34
N PRO A 205 -11.50 -12.93 -10.15
CA PRO A 205 -11.57 -14.40 -10.05
C PRO A 205 -10.52 -15.04 -9.16
N PHE A 206 -9.56 -14.28 -8.59
CA PHE A 206 -8.56 -14.83 -7.66
C PHE A 206 -9.20 -15.22 -6.33
N LEU A 207 -10.03 -14.37 -5.76
CA LEU A 207 -10.80 -14.67 -4.55
C LEU A 207 -12.01 -15.53 -4.93
N GLU A 208 -12.06 -16.77 -4.45
CA GLU A 208 -13.06 -17.77 -4.82
C GLU A 208 -13.55 -18.52 -3.58
N ARG A 209 -14.89 -18.64 -3.47
CA ARG A 209 -15.52 -19.37 -2.35
C ARG A 209 -15.04 -20.81 -2.32
N ASP A 210 -14.84 -21.36 -1.12
CA ASP A 210 -14.36 -22.70 -0.79
C ASP A 210 -12.93 -23.04 -1.30
N ASN A 211 -12.36 -22.18 -2.13
CA ASN A 211 -11.07 -22.39 -2.76
C ASN A 211 -9.97 -21.46 -2.28
N THR A 212 -10.32 -20.30 -1.71
CA THR A 212 -9.32 -19.36 -1.23
C THR A 212 -9.08 -19.51 0.27
N VAL A 213 -7.81 -19.61 0.65
CA VAL A 213 -7.34 -19.76 2.03
C VAL A 213 -6.37 -18.63 2.36
N ILE A 214 -6.52 -18.05 3.55
CA ILE A 214 -5.66 -16.98 4.06
C ILE A 214 -4.92 -17.47 5.29
N ASP A 215 -3.61 -17.35 5.31
CA ASP A 215 -2.78 -17.68 6.46
C ASP A 215 -1.91 -16.47 6.85
N ILE A 216 -1.64 -16.35 8.15
CA ILE A 216 -0.86 -15.23 8.73
C ILE A 216 0.07 -15.74 9.83
N SER A 217 1.19 -15.06 10.03
CA SER A 217 2.14 -15.33 11.13
C SER A 217 1.74 -14.62 12.41
N GLY A 218 0.50 -14.79 12.86
CA GLY A 218 0.00 -14.14 14.06
C GLY A 218 -1.07 -14.99 14.74
N THR A 219 -1.14 -14.89 16.05
CA THR A 219 -2.00 -15.77 16.86
C THR A 219 -3.04 -14.98 17.65
N ARG A 220 -2.63 -13.93 18.38
CA ARG A 220 -3.51 -13.17 19.25
C ARG A 220 -4.33 -12.18 18.45
N SER A 221 -5.64 -12.37 18.47
CA SER A 221 -6.58 -11.69 17.60
C SER A 221 -7.75 -11.08 18.37
N LYS A 222 -8.41 -10.10 17.74
CA LYS A 222 -9.64 -9.48 18.26
C LYS A 222 -10.59 -9.12 17.12
N THR A 223 -11.88 -9.32 17.34
CA THR A 223 -12.92 -8.88 16.43
C THR A 223 -13.20 -7.37 16.61
N ARG A 224 -13.51 -6.69 15.51
CA ARG A 224 -13.86 -5.27 15.53
C ARG A 224 -15.20 -5.04 16.19
N THR A 225 -15.34 -3.88 16.84
CA THR A 225 -16.63 -3.37 17.33
C THR A 225 -17.23 -2.43 16.29
N TYR A 226 -18.48 -2.64 15.95
CA TYR A 226 -19.26 -1.69 15.14
C TYR A 226 -20.34 -1.04 16.01
N PRO A 227 -20.66 0.23 15.80
CA PRO A 227 -21.85 0.83 16.39
C PRO A 227 -23.10 0.01 16.04
N SER A 228 -23.96 -0.23 17.02
CA SER A 228 -25.04 -1.23 17.00
C SER A 228 -26.04 -1.11 15.84
N ASN A 229 -26.10 0.03 15.17
CA ASN A 229 -27.02 0.32 14.06
C ASN A 229 -26.35 0.51 12.69
N THR A 230 -25.01 0.42 12.60
CA THR A 230 -24.29 0.81 11.38
C THR A 230 -23.94 -0.35 10.46
N ARG A 231 -23.90 -1.59 10.95
CA ARG A 231 -23.49 -2.76 10.19
C ARG A 231 -24.30 -4.01 10.53
N PRO A 232 -25.55 -4.12 10.02
CA PRO A 232 -26.31 -5.36 10.15
C PRO A 232 -25.63 -6.49 9.37
N GLY A 233 -25.73 -7.71 9.87
CA GLY A 233 -25.19 -8.90 9.21
C GLY A 233 -23.70 -9.18 9.46
N THR A 234 -23.18 -8.74 10.63
CA THR A 234 -21.85 -9.18 11.05
C THR A 234 -21.83 -10.69 11.33
N LEU A 235 -20.80 -11.34 10.79
CA LEU A 235 -20.58 -12.79 10.98
C LEU A 235 -19.93 -13.10 12.32
N LEU A 236 -19.32 -12.13 12.97
CA LEU A 236 -18.47 -12.30 14.15
C LEU A 236 -19.11 -11.64 15.38
N ALA A 237 -18.93 -12.27 16.54
CA ALA A 237 -19.16 -11.60 17.82
C ALA A 237 -18.21 -10.41 17.93
N GLN A 238 -18.72 -9.28 18.46
CA GLN A 238 -17.96 -8.04 18.49
C GLN A 238 -17.04 -7.94 19.72
N SER A 239 -15.95 -7.19 19.58
CA SER A 239 -15.01 -6.85 20.66
C SER A 239 -14.45 -8.04 21.44
N THR A 240 -14.36 -9.21 20.81
CA THR A 240 -13.96 -10.46 21.47
C THR A 240 -12.56 -10.87 21.04
N GLU A 241 -11.71 -11.18 22.03
CA GLU A 241 -10.39 -11.75 21.79
C GLU A 241 -10.50 -13.23 21.43
N PHE A 242 -9.60 -13.69 20.55
CA PHE A 242 -9.56 -15.07 20.11
C PHE A 242 -8.15 -15.45 19.64
N THR A 243 -7.94 -16.76 19.48
CA THR A 243 -6.74 -17.31 18.85
C THR A 243 -7.01 -17.57 17.36
N TRP A 244 -6.23 -16.93 16.48
CA TRP A 244 -6.31 -17.19 15.04
C TRP A 244 -6.20 -18.69 14.73
N PRO A 245 -7.01 -19.25 13.85
CA PRO A 245 -8.01 -18.59 12.99
C PRO A 245 -9.45 -18.64 13.53
N ASN A 246 -9.70 -19.15 14.74
CA ASN A 246 -11.00 -19.53 15.26
C ASN A 246 -11.73 -18.34 15.90
N ALA A 247 -12.27 -17.44 15.07
CA ALA A 247 -12.99 -16.28 15.55
C ALA A 247 -14.37 -16.65 16.11
N PRO A 248 -14.85 -15.99 17.20
CA PRO A 248 -16.19 -16.24 17.72
C PRO A 248 -17.24 -15.72 16.74
N ALA A 249 -18.19 -16.60 16.34
CA ALA A 249 -19.28 -16.24 15.45
C ALA A 249 -20.41 -15.49 16.19
N ALA A 250 -21.09 -14.57 15.51
CA ALA A 250 -22.20 -13.80 16.10
C ALA A 250 -23.37 -14.69 16.54
N GLY A 251 -23.61 -15.80 15.85
CA GLY A 251 -24.64 -16.79 16.16
C GLY A 251 -24.21 -17.88 17.16
N GLY A 252 -23.02 -17.77 17.74
CA GLY A 252 -22.41 -18.81 18.58
C GLY A 252 -21.50 -19.75 17.78
N GLY A 253 -20.60 -20.46 18.48
CA GLY A 253 -19.57 -21.28 17.86
C GLY A 253 -18.41 -20.46 17.31
N THR A 254 -17.69 -21.02 16.34
CA THR A 254 -16.50 -20.42 15.74
C THR A 254 -16.62 -20.25 14.23
N PHE A 255 -15.97 -19.21 13.71
CA PHE A 255 -15.79 -18.95 12.30
C PHE A 255 -14.30 -19.08 11.94
N ASP A 256 -13.97 -19.94 11.00
CA ASP A 256 -12.59 -20.08 10.53
C ASP A 256 -12.21 -18.91 9.62
N MET A 257 -11.36 -18.01 10.11
CA MET A 257 -10.91 -16.81 9.42
C MET A 257 -10.00 -17.10 8.21
N ARG A 258 -9.43 -18.31 8.11
CA ARG A 258 -8.70 -18.75 6.91
C ARG A 258 -9.63 -18.92 5.72
N ALA A 259 -10.82 -19.42 5.99
CA ALA A 259 -11.73 -19.85 4.94
C ALA A 259 -12.41 -18.67 4.22
N THR A 260 -12.78 -18.93 2.98
CA THR A 260 -13.69 -18.09 2.18
C THR A 260 -14.94 -18.94 1.89
N PRO A 261 -15.82 -19.20 2.89
CA PRO A 261 -16.83 -20.24 2.79
C PRO A 261 -17.94 -19.91 1.79
N GLY A 262 -18.41 -20.96 1.08
CA GLY A 262 -19.64 -20.92 0.28
C GLY A 262 -20.88 -20.80 1.16
N GLY A 263 -21.96 -20.24 0.62
CA GLY A 263 -23.25 -20.14 1.30
C GLY A 263 -23.31 -19.19 2.51
N VAL A 264 -22.19 -18.55 2.89
CA VAL A 264 -22.13 -17.57 3.99
C VAL A 264 -22.29 -16.17 3.45
N ASN A 265 -23.24 -15.44 4.01
CA ASN A 265 -23.49 -14.04 3.67
C ASN A 265 -23.31 -13.15 4.90
N GLY A 266 -22.63 -12.02 4.72
CA GLY A 266 -22.35 -11.07 5.81
C GLY A 266 -20.98 -10.44 5.68
N MET A 267 -20.56 -9.80 6.76
CA MET A 267 -19.27 -9.16 6.83
C MET A 267 -18.59 -9.47 8.15
N GLY A 268 -17.29 -9.29 8.17
CA GLY A 268 -16.50 -9.40 9.39
C GLY A 268 -15.19 -8.62 9.27
N HIS A 269 -14.65 -8.24 10.41
CA HIS A 269 -13.37 -7.59 10.49
C HIS A 269 -12.67 -8.00 11.77
N THR A 270 -11.44 -8.41 11.65
CA THR A 270 -10.59 -8.77 12.78
C THR A 270 -9.23 -8.12 12.64
N THR A 271 -8.55 -8.01 13.77
CA THR A 271 -7.13 -7.70 13.79
C THR A 271 -6.36 -8.81 14.48
N THR A 272 -5.13 -9.01 14.07
CA THR A 272 -4.20 -9.96 14.67
C THR A 272 -2.86 -9.29 14.90
N LEU A 273 -2.34 -9.41 16.13
CA LEU A 273 -0.96 -9.03 16.43
C LEU A 273 -0.04 -10.11 15.85
N MET A 274 0.95 -9.67 15.08
CA MET A 274 1.97 -10.58 14.56
C MET A 274 2.81 -11.16 15.69
N ASP A 275 3.13 -12.46 15.59
CA ASP A 275 3.88 -13.17 16.60
C ASP A 275 5.31 -12.61 16.74
N SER A 276 5.99 -12.97 17.83
CA SER A 276 7.36 -12.54 18.11
C SER A 276 8.32 -13.06 17.03
N GLY A 277 9.10 -12.16 16.45
CA GLY A 277 10.05 -12.45 15.39
C GLY A 277 10.41 -11.16 14.68
N SER A 278 11.47 -11.17 13.85
CA SER A 278 11.86 -9.99 13.07
C SER A 278 10.96 -9.81 11.84
N LEU A 279 10.49 -10.91 11.27
CA LEU A 279 9.65 -10.94 10.09
C LEU A 279 8.26 -11.49 10.41
N ALA A 280 7.28 -10.94 9.73
CA ALA A 280 5.89 -11.39 9.72
C ALA A 280 5.44 -11.58 8.27
N TRP A 281 4.36 -12.34 8.09
CA TRP A 281 3.86 -12.62 6.75
C TRP A 281 2.34 -12.81 6.73
N VAL A 282 1.77 -12.59 5.56
CA VAL A 282 0.40 -12.96 5.20
C VAL A 282 0.39 -13.57 3.81
N THR A 283 -0.37 -14.66 3.64
CA THR A 283 -0.51 -15.35 2.35
C THR A 283 -1.97 -15.59 2.00
N VAL A 284 -2.23 -15.65 0.71
CA VAL A 284 -3.54 -15.97 0.14
C VAL A 284 -3.35 -16.99 -0.98
N LEU A 285 -3.86 -18.19 -0.76
CA LEU A 285 -3.78 -19.32 -1.67
C LEU A 285 -5.14 -19.55 -2.32
N ASN A 286 -5.22 -19.51 -3.65
CA ASN A 286 -6.33 -20.09 -4.39
C ASN A 286 -5.97 -21.51 -4.80
N LYS A 287 -6.57 -22.50 -4.15
CA LYS A 287 -6.27 -23.92 -4.33
C LYS A 287 -6.73 -24.44 -5.70
N ALA A 288 -7.87 -23.98 -6.19
CA ALA A 288 -8.45 -24.47 -7.46
C ALA A 288 -7.72 -23.94 -8.69
N ARG A 289 -7.17 -22.73 -8.62
CA ARG A 289 -6.47 -22.07 -9.72
C ARG A 289 -4.95 -22.13 -9.60
N HIS A 290 -4.46 -22.68 -8.49
CA HIS A 290 -3.05 -22.83 -8.19
C HIS A 290 -2.27 -21.51 -8.21
N TYR A 291 -2.75 -20.49 -7.46
CA TYR A 291 -2.05 -19.23 -7.27
C TYR A 291 -1.81 -18.96 -5.79
N LEU A 292 -0.64 -18.44 -5.52
CA LEU A 292 -0.26 -17.99 -4.19
C LEU A 292 0.24 -16.55 -4.26
N LEU A 293 -0.45 -15.65 -3.56
CA LEU A 293 0.00 -14.30 -3.24
C LEU A 293 0.53 -14.31 -1.81
N GLY A 294 1.63 -13.60 -1.57
CA GLY A 294 2.11 -13.41 -0.20
C GLY A 294 2.87 -12.13 -0.01
N TYR A 295 2.92 -11.71 1.25
CA TYR A 295 3.66 -10.56 1.73
C TYR A 295 4.54 -10.99 2.89
N VAL A 296 5.78 -10.50 2.91
CA VAL A 296 6.69 -10.63 4.05
C VAL A 296 7.15 -9.23 4.42
N PHE A 297 7.07 -8.88 5.67
CA PHE A 297 7.36 -7.54 6.17
C PHE A 297 8.02 -7.58 7.55
N ARG A 298 8.62 -6.48 7.95
CA ARG A 298 9.20 -6.35 9.28
C ARG A 298 8.09 -6.15 10.31
N ARG A 299 8.10 -7.00 11.33
CA ARG A 299 7.10 -6.98 12.40
C ARG A 299 7.10 -5.69 13.21
N ASP A 300 8.26 -5.06 13.39
CA ASP A 300 8.39 -3.77 14.07
C ASP A 300 7.88 -2.58 13.25
N GLU A 301 7.80 -2.73 11.92
CA GLU A 301 7.23 -1.72 11.02
C GLU A 301 5.71 -1.87 10.87
N TYR A 302 5.23 -3.12 10.83
CA TYR A 302 3.82 -3.47 10.69
C TYR A 302 3.43 -4.55 11.71
N PRO A 303 3.14 -4.19 12.96
CA PRO A 303 2.82 -5.18 14.00
C PRO A 303 1.44 -5.83 13.85
N TRP A 304 0.56 -5.29 13.01
CA TRP A 304 -0.83 -5.71 12.90
C TRP A 304 -1.19 -6.19 11.50
N VAL A 305 -2.01 -7.26 11.44
CA VAL A 305 -2.75 -7.63 10.22
C VAL A 305 -4.23 -7.51 10.51
N GLN A 306 -4.91 -6.66 9.74
CA GLN A 306 -6.35 -6.56 9.71
C GLN A 306 -6.90 -7.47 8.62
N ASN A 307 -7.97 -8.18 8.91
CA ASN A 307 -8.60 -9.10 7.98
C ASN A 307 -10.06 -8.71 7.83
N TYR A 308 -10.34 -7.95 6.77
CA TYR A 308 -11.69 -7.55 6.39
C TYR A 308 -12.29 -8.59 5.45
N MET A 309 -13.56 -8.90 5.62
CA MET A 309 -14.31 -9.76 4.72
C MET A 309 -15.69 -9.18 4.44
N GLN A 310 -16.09 -9.28 3.17
CA GLN A 310 -17.42 -8.88 2.71
C GLN A 310 -17.95 -9.97 1.78
N TYR A 311 -18.99 -10.65 2.23
CA TYR A 311 -19.64 -11.74 1.53
C TYR A 311 -21.12 -11.40 1.35
N PRO A 312 -21.50 -10.63 0.30
CA PRO A 312 -22.89 -10.38 0.01
C PRO A 312 -23.58 -11.65 -0.53
N ALA A 313 -24.90 -11.62 -0.58
CA ALA A 313 -25.69 -12.72 -1.16
C ALA A 313 -25.55 -12.84 -2.70
N SER A 314 -24.78 -11.96 -3.33
CA SER A 314 -24.47 -11.97 -4.76
C SER A 314 -23.13 -12.67 -5.03
N ASP A 315 -22.78 -12.86 -6.30
CA ASP A 315 -21.60 -13.61 -6.73
C ASP A 315 -20.25 -12.91 -6.44
N TRP A 316 -20.25 -11.63 -6.14
CA TRP A 316 -19.03 -10.93 -5.79
C TRP A 316 -18.70 -11.08 -4.31
N ILE A 317 -17.44 -11.20 -4.00
CA ILE A 317 -16.88 -11.23 -2.64
C ILE A 317 -15.63 -10.38 -2.57
N GLY A 318 -15.30 -9.88 -1.39
CA GLY A 318 -14.09 -9.09 -1.16
C GLY A 318 -13.39 -9.47 0.15
N ARG A 319 -12.06 -9.46 0.13
CA ARG A 319 -11.21 -9.63 1.32
C ARG A 319 -10.11 -8.57 1.33
N GLY A 320 -9.98 -7.89 2.48
CA GLY A 320 -8.77 -7.12 2.80
C GLY A 320 -7.84 -7.97 3.66
N VAL A 321 -6.56 -7.99 3.32
CA VAL A 321 -5.48 -8.60 4.12
C VAL A 321 -4.43 -7.53 4.39
N GLU A 322 -4.73 -6.69 5.35
CA GLU A 322 -4.16 -5.37 5.50
C GLU A 322 -3.11 -5.37 6.62
N PHE A 323 -1.85 -5.11 6.30
CA PHE A 323 -0.80 -5.03 7.32
C PHE A 323 -0.49 -3.57 7.64
N ALA A 324 -0.46 -3.24 8.94
CA ALA A 324 -0.53 -1.84 9.37
C ALA A 324 0.20 -1.57 10.69
N THR A 325 0.42 -0.27 10.94
CA THR A 325 0.89 0.24 12.24
C THR A 325 -0.23 0.28 13.28
N GLN A 326 -1.50 0.19 12.85
CA GLN A 326 -2.68 0.24 13.72
C GLN A 326 -3.53 -1.03 13.63
N PRO A 327 -4.21 -1.41 14.73
CA PRO A 327 -4.96 -2.67 14.79
C PRO A 327 -6.30 -2.65 14.06
N PHE A 328 -6.99 -1.52 13.97
CA PHE A 328 -8.31 -1.41 13.37
C PHE A 328 -8.44 -0.20 12.44
N ASP A 329 -9.40 -0.26 11.53
CA ASP A 329 -9.85 0.82 10.67
C ASP A 329 -10.70 1.85 11.46
N LEU A 330 -10.05 2.55 12.40
CA LEU A 330 -10.65 3.54 13.27
C LEU A 330 -9.99 4.91 13.06
N PRO A 331 -10.68 6.01 13.42
CA PRO A 331 -10.11 7.35 13.38
C PRO A 331 -8.76 7.45 14.06
N HIS A 332 -7.86 8.26 13.52
CA HIS A 332 -6.52 8.45 14.08
C HIS A 332 -6.56 8.85 15.56
N ARG A 333 -7.49 9.74 15.93
CA ARG A 333 -7.70 10.14 17.30
C ARG A 333 -7.98 8.96 18.24
N GLU A 334 -8.84 8.03 17.83
CA GLU A 334 -9.18 6.85 18.65
C GLU A 334 -7.96 5.95 18.83
N MET A 335 -7.06 5.87 17.83
CA MET A 335 -5.80 5.14 17.96
C MET A 335 -4.85 5.81 18.94
N VAL A 336 -4.77 7.14 18.95
CA VAL A 336 -3.96 7.88 19.92
C VAL A 336 -4.50 7.68 21.34
N GLU A 337 -5.82 7.74 21.52
CA GLU A 337 -6.48 7.49 22.82
C GLU A 337 -6.29 6.04 23.30
N LEU A 338 -6.35 5.07 22.38
CA LEU A 338 -6.08 3.65 22.67
C LEU A 338 -4.62 3.40 23.09
N ASN A 339 -3.67 4.09 22.48
CA ASN A 339 -2.24 4.05 22.73
C ASN A 339 -1.60 2.68 22.54
N ARG A 340 -2.12 1.63 23.14
CA ARG A 340 -1.61 0.24 23.07
C ARG A 340 -2.75 -0.76 23.02
N MET A 341 -2.54 -1.86 22.30
CA MET A 341 -3.38 -3.04 22.35
C MET A 341 -2.48 -4.30 22.38
N PHE A 342 -2.80 -5.28 23.20
CA PHE A 342 -1.96 -6.49 23.39
C PHE A 342 -0.50 -6.18 23.73
N ASP A 343 -0.27 -5.09 24.45
CA ASP A 343 1.05 -4.55 24.80
C ASP A 343 1.91 -4.10 23.58
N ALA A 344 1.30 -4.00 22.41
CA ALA A 344 1.94 -3.46 21.22
C ALA A 344 1.46 -2.02 20.92
N PRO A 345 2.29 -1.17 20.29
CA PRO A 345 1.91 0.17 19.88
C PRO A 345 0.84 0.11 18.78
N VAL A 346 0.02 1.16 18.71
CA VAL A 346 -1.06 1.28 17.71
C VAL A 346 -0.86 2.45 16.75
N TYR A 347 0.30 3.09 16.81
CA TYR A 347 0.77 4.16 15.92
C TYR A 347 2.30 4.21 15.95
N ARG A 348 2.88 5.01 15.06
CA ARG A 348 4.31 5.35 15.07
C ARG A 348 4.50 6.82 15.40
N TRP A 349 5.65 7.17 16.01
CA TRP A 349 6.07 8.55 16.14
C TRP A 349 6.76 9.02 14.88
N LEU A 350 6.36 10.19 14.40
CA LEU A 350 7.00 10.93 13.32
C LEU A 350 7.47 12.28 13.89
N THR A 351 8.76 12.40 14.13
CA THR A 351 9.35 13.60 14.71
C THR A 351 9.40 14.75 13.71
N ALA A 352 9.50 15.97 14.21
CA ALA A 352 9.58 17.18 13.41
C ALA A 352 10.67 17.10 12.34
N LYS A 353 10.33 17.45 11.09
CA LYS A 353 11.28 17.47 9.95
C LYS A 353 12.05 16.16 9.73
N SER A 354 11.52 15.05 10.22
CA SER A 354 12.11 13.72 10.08
C SER A 354 11.32 12.83 9.13
N LYS A 355 11.72 11.58 9.05
CA LYS A 355 11.09 10.57 8.21
C LYS A 355 11.06 9.21 8.90
N ILE A 356 10.06 8.43 8.55
CA ILE A 356 9.94 7.02 8.91
C ILE A 356 9.81 6.19 7.63
N GLY A 357 10.33 4.98 7.64
CA GLY A 357 10.28 4.08 6.49
C GLY A 357 9.68 2.73 6.83
N THR A 358 9.31 2.00 5.79
CA THR A 358 8.86 0.62 5.87
C THR A 358 9.36 -0.16 4.66
N ARG A 359 9.53 -1.47 4.84
CA ARG A 359 9.90 -2.41 3.77
C ARG A 359 9.03 -3.65 3.82
N PHE A 360 8.70 -4.16 2.63
CA PHE A 360 8.06 -5.46 2.51
C PHE A 360 8.38 -6.11 1.16
N LEU A 361 8.26 -7.44 1.13
CA LEU A 361 8.27 -8.22 -0.09
C LEU A 361 6.85 -8.58 -0.47
N LEU A 362 6.56 -8.55 -1.77
CA LEU A 362 5.37 -9.14 -2.36
C LEU A 362 5.84 -10.26 -3.29
N PHE A 363 5.25 -11.44 -3.21
CA PHE A 363 5.48 -12.52 -4.17
C PHE A 363 4.15 -13.02 -4.74
N TYR A 364 4.18 -13.39 -6.01
CA TYR A 364 3.00 -13.92 -6.69
C TYR A 364 3.43 -15.04 -7.65
N VAL A 365 2.98 -16.26 -7.37
CA VAL A 365 3.48 -17.46 -8.04
C VAL A 365 2.37 -18.49 -8.25
N LYS A 366 2.65 -19.49 -9.10
CA LYS A 366 1.86 -20.71 -9.13
C LYS A 366 2.19 -21.56 -7.90
N SER A 367 1.15 -22.07 -7.24
CA SER A 367 1.31 -23.06 -6.18
C SER A 367 1.36 -24.48 -6.76
N PRO A 368 2.09 -25.39 -6.14
CA PRO A 368 2.09 -26.79 -6.55
C PRO A 368 0.73 -27.45 -6.28
N ASP A 369 0.41 -28.47 -7.08
CA ASP A 369 -0.79 -29.27 -6.90
C ASP A 369 -0.83 -29.87 -5.51
N GLY A 370 -2.02 -29.84 -4.89
CA GLY A 370 -2.26 -30.39 -3.57
C GLY A 370 -1.77 -29.50 -2.41
N MET A 371 -1.27 -28.31 -2.66
CA MET A 371 -1.04 -27.32 -1.59
C MET A 371 -2.39 -26.84 -1.06
N THR A 372 -2.55 -26.85 0.27
CA THR A 372 -3.81 -26.59 0.94
C THR A 372 -3.82 -25.34 1.80
N ARG A 373 -2.64 -24.93 2.29
CA ARG A 373 -2.42 -23.76 3.16
C ARG A 373 -0.95 -23.36 3.18
N VAL A 374 -0.63 -22.34 3.95
CA VAL A 374 0.74 -21.97 4.28
C VAL A 374 0.93 -22.05 5.80
N ASP A 375 1.90 -22.85 6.23
CA ASP A 375 2.25 -22.99 7.63
C ASP A 375 3.44 -22.12 8.03
N GLU A 376 4.32 -21.80 7.06
CA GLU A 376 5.49 -20.95 7.30
C GLU A 376 5.96 -20.25 6.03
N VAL A 377 6.42 -18.99 6.21
CA VAL A 377 7.18 -18.24 5.22
C VAL A 377 8.44 -17.70 5.89
N ARG A 378 9.62 -17.98 5.32
CA ARG A 378 10.89 -17.47 5.84
C ARG A 378 11.84 -17.03 4.73
N LEU A 379 12.72 -16.10 5.09
CA LEU A 379 13.86 -15.71 4.26
C LEU A 379 15.12 -16.41 4.79
N ASP A 380 15.83 -17.10 3.91
CA ASP A 380 17.05 -17.81 4.23
C ASP A 380 18.04 -17.75 3.06
N ASN A 381 19.22 -17.16 3.29
CA ASN A 381 20.34 -17.13 2.34
C ASN A 381 19.93 -16.70 0.91
N GLY A 382 19.19 -15.60 0.77
CA GLY A 382 18.74 -15.07 -0.52
C GLY A 382 17.61 -15.89 -1.17
N LYS A 383 16.89 -16.66 -0.36
CA LYS A 383 15.72 -17.44 -0.78
C LYS A 383 14.52 -17.12 0.09
N LEU A 384 13.35 -17.04 -0.52
CA LEU A 384 12.06 -17.05 0.12
C LEU A 384 11.51 -18.48 0.08
N ILE A 385 11.23 -19.06 1.23
CA ILE A 385 10.75 -20.44 1.39
C ILE A 385 9.35 -20.39 1.98
N VAL A 386 8.41 -21.05 1.30
CA VAL A 386 7.00 -21.15 1.71
C VAL A 386 6.65 -22.63 1.90
N GLU A 387 6.10 -22.99 3.04
CA GLU A 387 5.84 -24.38 3.40
C GLU A 387 4.36 -24.63 3.75
N ASP A 388 3.80 -25.68 3.17
CA ASP A 388 2.63 -26.40 3.65
C ASP A 388 3.12 -27.72 4.24
N ARG A 389 3.27 -27.79 5.56
CA ARG A 389 3.81 -28.96 6.26
C ARG A 389 2.87 -30.14 6.22
N ALA A 390 1.55 -29.87 6.27
CA ALA A 390 0.54 -30.91 6.25
C ALA A 390 0.48 -31.65 4.91
N ALA A 391 0.63 -30.91 3.80
CA ALA A 391 0.66 -31.47 2.46
C ALA A 391 2.08 -31.84 1.98
N ALA A 392 3.11 -31.58 2.78
CA ALA A 392 4.53 -31.74 2.43
C ALA A 392 4.90 -31.01 1.11
N LYS A 393 4.42 -29.77 0.96
CA LYS A 393 4.70 -28.92 -0.19
C LYS A 393 5.59 -27.75 0.21
N THR A 394 6.55 -27.44 -0.66
CA THR A 394 7.48 -26.32 -0.46
C THR A 394 7.62 -25.55 -1.77
N ILE A 395 7.57 -24.24 -1.69
CA ILE A 395 7.94 -23.32 -2.77
C ILE A 395 9.23 -22.62 -2.34
N THR A 396 10.21 -22.58 -3.23
CA THR A 396 11.46 -21.85 -3.01
C THR A 396 11.61 -20.85 -4.13
N LEU A 397 11.71 -19.57 -3.80
CA LEU A 397 11.91 -18.46 -4.73
C LEU A 397 13.26 -17.81 -4.46
N ALA A 398 13.92 -17.29 -5.49
CA ALA A 398 15.04 -16.39 -5.30
C ALA A 398 14.53 -15.07 -4.69
N ALA A 399 15.24 -14.56 -3.69
CA ALA A 399 14.98 -13.30 -3.00
C ALA A 399 16.32 -12.69 -2.57
N SER A 400 17.03 -12.11 -3.53
CA SER A 400 18.43 -11.74 -3.38
C SER A 400 18.66 -10.42 -2.65
N LEU A 401 17.65 -9.52 -2.62
CA LEU A 401 17.77 -8.25 -1.90
C LEU A 401 17.31 -8.38 -0.45
N PRO A 402 17.91 -7.64 0.50
CA PRO A 402 17.51 -7.69 1.90
C PRO A 402 16.17 -7.01 2.13
N LEU A 403 15.45 -7.48 3.17
CA LEU A 403 14.24 -6.88 3.71
C LEU A 403 14.54 -6.03 4.97
#